data_2a682a5f89ff9f2ea35914260e8e75f5
#
_entry.id   2a682a5f89ff9f2ea35914260e8e75f5
#
_cell.length_a   1.000
_cell.length_b   1.000
_cell.length_c   1.000
_cell.angle_alpha   90.00
_cell.angle_beta   90.00
_cell.angle_gamma   90.00
#
_symmetry.space_group_name_H-M   'P 1'
#
loop_
_entity.id
_entity.type
_entity.pdbx_description
1 polymer ?
#
loop_
_entity_poly.entity_id
_entity_poly.type
_entity_poly.pdbx_seq_one_letter_code
_entity_poly.pdbx_strand_id
1 'polypeptide(L)'
;MNSIFVSLDEETWDHKPSIKLQYKDWIDKFGNPRNEVSVIGARLGSIIDKVSPTSLARAISQGKTWSPFIFNECPHWKRPRRIETLFKSCQVFAIDFDNGESTEEIKERAKSLGIEFTVIHNSFSSTEEFPKHRGIIFTEEKVTSFE
;
A
#
# COMPACT_ATOMS: atom_id res chain seq x y z
N MET A 1 -2.30 12.45 16.69
CA MET A 1 -1.78 12.39 15.30
C MET A 1 -2.94 12.61 14.34
N ASN A 2 -2.79 13.55 13.40
CA ASN A 2 -3.86 13.88 12.47
C ASN A 2 -4.08 12.72 11.47
N SER A 3 -5.34 12.54 11.04
CA SER A 3 -5.65 11.59 9.97
C SER A 3 -5.08 12.09 8.64
N ILE A 4 -4.61 11.17 7.86
CA ILE A 4 -4.03 11.43 6.53
C ILE A 4 -4.75 10.64 5.45
N PHE A 5 -4.50 10.96 4.20
CA PHE A 5 -5.13 10.29 3.07
C PHE A 5 -4.20 9.26 2.44
N VAL A 6 -4.76 8.09 2.12
CA VAL A 6 -4.11 6.99 1.38
C VAL A 6 -5.08 6.46 0.32
N SER A 7 -4.56 5.74 -0.67
CA SER A 7 -5.41 4.91 -1.53
C SER A 7 -5.60 3.54 -0.88
N LEU A 8 -6.84 3.13 -0.64
CA LEU A 8 -7.17 1.88 0.06
C LEU A 8 -8.20 1.08 -0.73
N ASP A 9 -7.89 -0.18 -1.05
CA ASP A 9 -8.83 -1.06 -1.77
C ASP A 9 -10.05 -1.40 -0.89
N GLU A 10 -11.20 -1.53 -1.51
CA GLU A 10 -12.44 -1.93 -0.84
C GLU A 10 -12.42 -3.41 -0.46
N GLU A 11 -11.81 -4.25 -1.31
CA GLU A 11 -11.77 -5.69 -1.12
C GLU A 11 -10.69 -6.13 -0.14
N THR A 12 -10.94 -7.26 0.51
CA THR A 12 -10.01 -7.95 1.40
C THR A 12 -9.49 -9.22 0.74
N TRP A 13 -8.25 -9.58 1.05
CA TRP A 13 -7.54 -10.71 0.48
C TRP A 13 -7.02 -11.60 1.61
N ASP A 14 -7.24 -12.89 1.51
CA ASP A 14 -6.72 -13.92 2.42
C ASP A 14 -5.38 -14.52 1.94
N HIS A 15 -4.94 -14.10 0.75
CA HIS A 15 -3.68 -14.48 0.13
C HIS A 15 -3.02 -13.28 -0.56
N LYS A 16 -1.74 -13.40 -0.91
CA LYS A 16 -1.03 -12.38 -1.70
C LYS A 16 -1.61 -12.33 -3.12
N PRO A 17 -2.20 -11.20 -3.54
CA PRO A 17 -2.72 -11.05 -4.90
C PRO A 17 -1.65 -11.37 -5.97
N SER A 18 -2.04 -12.09 -7.00
CA SER A 18 -1.14 -12.66 -7.98
C SER A 18 -1.42 -12.21 -9.41
N ILE A 19 -0.34 -12.07 -10.21
CA ILE A 19 -0.44 -11.88 -11.66
C ILE A 19 -0.83 -13.17 -12.38
N LYS A 20 -0.69 -14.34 -11.73
CA LYS A 20 -0.98 -15.65 -12.30
C LYS A 20 -2.43 -16.10 -12.10
N LEU A 21 -3.12 -15.52 -11.12
CA LEU A 21 -4.50 -15.86 -10.82
C LEU A 21 -5.45 -14.90 -11.52
N GLN A 22 -6.41 -15.47 -12.24
CA GLN A 22 -7.51 -14.70 -12.83
C GLN A 22 -8.44 -14.21 -11.70
N TYR A 23 -8.81 -12.93 -11.76
CA TYR A 23 -9.74 -12.37 -10.80
C TYR A 23 -11.18 -12.64 -11.23
N LYS A 24 -11.80 -13.64 -10.63
CA LYS A 24 -13.21 -14.03 -10.89
C LYS A 24 -13.47 -14.09 -12.41
N ASP A 25 -14.61 -13.55 -12.83
CA ASP A 25 -15.01 -13.43 -14.24
C ASP A 25 -14.70 -12.04 -14.83
N TRP A 26 -13.68 -11.36 -14.34
CA TRP A 26 -13.38 -10.01 -14.77
C TRP A 26 -12.62 -9.99 -16.08
N ILE A 27 -13.27 -9.46 -17.09
CA ILE A 27 -12.78 -9.38 -18.46
C ILE A 27 -12.57 -7.91 -18.81
N ASP A 28 -11.50 -7.57 -19.50
CA ASP A 28 -11.26 -6.23 -20.01
C ASP A 28 -12.18 -5.90 -21.21
N LYS A 29 -12.13 -4.66 -21.70
CA LYS A 29 -12.92 -4.22 -22.84
C LYS A 29 -12.62 -4.96 -24.16
N PHE A 30 -11.57 -5.76 -24.21
CA PHE A 30 -11.17 -6.57 -25.37
C PHE A 30 -11.50 -8.04 -25.19
N GLY A 31 -12.14 -8.42 -24.08
CA GLY A 31 -12.50 -9.81 -23.79
C GLY A 31 -11.39 -10.63 -23.11
N ASN A 32 -10.29 -10.03 -22.69
CA ASN A 32 -9.20 -10.74 -22.04
C ASN A 32 -9.42 -10.85 -20.53
N PRO A 33 -9.15 -12.01 -19.92
CA PRO A 33 -9.18 -12.17 -18.46
C PRO A 33 -8.17 -11.25 -17.78
N ARG A 34 -8.58 -10.64 -16.67
CA ARG A 34 -7.69 -9.81 -15.85
C ARG A 34 -7.24 -10.56 -14.62
N ASN A 35 -5.95 -10.40 -14.27
CA ASN A 35 -5.41 -10.96 -13.05
C ASN A 35 -5.71 -10.08 -11.82
N GLU A 36 -5.56 -10.64 -10.62
CA GLU A 36 -5.86 -9.97 -9.36
C GLU A 36 -5.09 -8.65 -9.20
N VAL A 37 -3.79 -8.63 -9.47
CA VAL A 37 -2.95 -7.43 -9.34
C VAL A 37 -3.40 -6.32 -10.29
N SER A 38 -3.79 -6.66 -11.53
CA SER A 38 -4.24 -5.66 -12.50
C SER A 38 -5.57 -5.02 -12.11
N VAL A 39 -6.44 -5.80 -11.46
CA VAL A 39 -7.74 -5.32 -10.97
C VAL A 39 -7.54 -4.36 -9.79
N ILE A 40 -6.73 -4.75 -8.81
CA ILE A 40 -6.36 -3.88 -7.68
C ILE A 40 -5.73 -2.58 -8.19
N GLY A 41 -4.76 -2.67 -9.10
CA GLY A 41 -4.10 -1.49 -9.67
C GLY A 41 -5.07 -0.54 -10.39
N ALA A 42 -6.14 -1.06 -10.99
CA ALA A 42 -7.16 -0.23 -11.64
C ALA A 42 -8.08 0.47 -10.63
N ARG A 43 -8.37 -0.15 -9.47
CA ARG A 43 -9.23 0.41 -8.42
C ARG A 43 -8.48 1.36 -7.50
N LEU A 44 -7.29 0.95 -7.06
CA LEU A 44 -6.55 1.56 -5.94
C LEU A 44 -6.30 3.06 -6.13
N GLY A 45 -6.09 3.54 -7.35
CA GLY A 45 -5.90 4.96 -7.61
C GLY A 45 -7.16 5.81 -7.46
N SER A 46 -8.35 5.20 -7.46
CA SER A 46 -9.64 5.89 -7.43
C SER A 46 -10.29 5.92 -6.04
N ILE A 47 -9.78 5.13 -5.09
CA ILE A 47 -10.35 5.00 -3.75
C ILE A 47 -9.41 5.68 -2.77
N ILE A 48 -9.81 6.84 -2.27
CA ILE A 48 -9.04 7.67 -1.34
C ILE A 48 -9.74 7.66 0.00
N ASP A 49 -9.05 7.14 1.01
CA ASP A 49 -9.55 7.09 2.38
C ASP A 49 -8.73 7.97 3.33
N LYS A 50 -9.43 8.56 4.28
CA LYS A 50 -8.83 9.25 5.40
C LYS A 50 -8.57 8.26 6.53
N VAL A 51 -7.30 8.06 6.86
CA VAL A 51 -6.87 7.05 7.83
C VAL A 51 -6.13 7.66 9.01
N SER A 52 -6.27 7.02 10.16
CA SER A 52 -5.34 7.13 11.29
C SER A 52 -4.39 5.91 11.27
N PRO A 53 -3.28 5.94 12.03
CA PRO A 53 -2.41 4.76 12.17
C PRO A 53 -3.18 3.49 12.53
N THR A 54 -4.08 3.59 13.52
CA THR A 54 -4.88 2.46 13.99
C THR A 54 -5.85 1.95 12.93
N SER A 55 -6.53 2.84 12.18
CA SER A 55 -7.46 2.41 11.15
C SER A 55 -6.73 1.80 9.94
N LEU A 56 -5.55 2.31 9.57
CA LEU A 56 -4.72 1.70 8.53
C LEU A 56 -4.21 0.33 8.96
N ALA A 57 -3.69 0.19 10.18
CA ALA A 57 -3.24 -1.09 10.71
C ALA A 57 -4.37 -2.14 10.72
N ARG A 58 -5.58 -1.74 11.10
CA ARG A 58 -6.77 -2.60 11.05
C ARG A 58 -7.12 -3.01 9.61
N ALA A 59 -7.12 -2.08 8.66
CA ALA A 59 -7.39 -2.39 7.26
C ALA A 59 -6.36 -3.39 6.69
N ILE A 60 -5.07 -3.20 7.00
CA ILE A 60 -4.00 -4.13 6.62
C ILE A 60 -4.22 -5.51 7.24
N SER A 61 -4.56 -5.59 8.53
CA SER A 61 -4.81 -6.87 9.22
C SER A 61 -6.02 -7.62 8.66
N GLN A 62 -6.95 -6.92 8.03
CA GLN A 62 -8.08 -7.50 7.31
C GLN A 62 -7.75 -7.94 5.87
N GLY A 63 -6.50 -7.76 5.43
CA GLY A 63 -6.06 -8.14 4.08
C GLY A 63 -6.36 -7.11 3.00
N LYS A 64 -6.62 -5.84 3.36
CA LYS A 64 -6.81 -4.79 2.37
C LYS A 64 -5.48 -4.37 1.74
N THR A 65 -5.48 -4.19 0.42
CA THR A 65 -4.36 -3.58 -0.30
C THR A 65 -4.44 -2.06 -0.23
N TRP A 66 -3.30 -1.42 -0.06
CA TRP A 66 -3.23 0.04 0.04
C TRP A 66 -2.02 0.61 -0.71
N SER A 67 -2.05 1.91 -0.97
CA SER A 67 -0.93 2.68 -1.50
C SER A 67 -0.79 3.98 -0.73
N PRO A 68 0.44 4.39 -0.39
CA PRO A 68 0.69 5.68 0.27
C PRO A 68 0.40 6.88 -0.62
N PHE A 69 0.26 6.65 -1.94
CA PHE A 69 0.20 7.71 -2.93
C PHE A 69 -1.24 8.08 -3.28
N ILE A 70 -1.45 9.38 -3.44
CA ILE A 70 -2.64 9.97 -4.02
C ILE A 70 -2.31 10.37 -5.45
N PHE A 71 -3.24 10.16 -6.37
CA PHE A 71 -3.06 10.40 -7.80
C PHE A 71 -4.01 11.45 -8.35
N ASN A 72 -3.55 12.20 -9.35
CA ASN A 72 -4.38 13.10 -10.14
C ASN A 72 -5.30 12.30 -11.08
N GLU A 73 -6.35 12.97 -11.55
CA GLU A 73 -7.22 12.44 -12.58
C GLU A 73 -6.44 12.25 -13.89
N CYS A 74 -6.60 11.07 -14.50
CA CYS A 74 -6.08 10.81 -15.83
C CYS A 74 -7.02 11.44 -16.86
N PRO A 75 -6.55 12.36 -17.72
CA PRO A 75 -7.39 13.04 -18.73
C PRO A 75 -8.13 12.08 -19.65
N HIS A 76 -7.50 10.97 -20.01
CA HIS A 76 -8.09 9.95 -20.89
C HIS A 76 -9.21 9.15 -20.22
N TRP A 77 -9.00 8.74 -18.93
CA TRP A 77 -9.92 7.84 -18.22
C TRP A 77 -10.93 8.58 -17.33
N LYS A 78 -10.77 9.90 -17.17
CA LYS A 78 -11.62 10.77 -16.33
C LYS A 78 -11.75 10.26 -14.88
N ARG A 79 -10.68 9.68 -14.35
CA ARG A 79 -10.56 9.21 -12.97
C ARG A 79 -9.10 9.15 -12.53
N PRO A 80 -8.78 9.21 -11.24
CA PRO A 80 -7.44 9.00 -10.74
C PRO A 80 -6.89 7.62 -11.14
N ARG A 81 -5.63 7.57 -11.49
CA ARG A 81 -4.95 6.34 -11.90
C ARG A 81 -3.59 6.24 -11.24
N ARG A 82 -3.25 5.02 -10.78
CA ARG A 82 -1.92 4.70 -10.24
C ARG A 82 -0.89 4.65 -11.38
N ILE A 83 -0.46 5.83 -11.80
CA ILE A 83 0.56 6.06 -12.82
C ILE A 83 1.51 7.11 -12.27
N GLU A 84 2.82 6.90 -12.41
CA GLU A 84 3.86 7.78 -11.87
C GLU A 84 3.65 9.25 -12.23
N THR A 85 3.42 9.55 -13.50
CA THR A 85 3.18 10.92 -14.00
C THR A 85 1.92 11.58 -13.45
N LEU A 86 1.05 10.82 -12.78
CA LEU A 86 -0.17 11.31 -12.13
C LEU A 86 -0.03 11.41 -10.61
N PHE A 87 1.17 11.21 -10.07
CA PHE A 87 1.42 11.42 -8.65
C PHE A 87 0.96 12.81 -8.22
N LYS A 88 0.24 12.85 -7.12
CA LYS A 88 -0.26 14.11 -6.54
C LYS A 88 0.40 14.42 -5.21
N SER A 89 0.42 13.45 -4.32
CA SER A 89 1.01 13.64 -2.98
C SER A 89 1.12 12.32 -2.21
N CYS A 90 1.98 12.33 -1.18
CA CYS A 90 1.96 11.33 -0.12
C CYS A 90 2.27 11.96 1.25
N GLN A 91 1.83 11.29 2.30
CA GLN A 91 2.16 11.58 3.71
C GLN A 91 2.49 10.30 4.47
N VAL A 92 2.64 9.19 3.77
CA VAL A 92 2.96 7.89 4.33
C VAL A 92 4.11 7.30 3.55
N PHE A 93 5.13 6.85 4.24
CA PHE A 93 6.24 6.10 3.65
C PHE A 93 6.20 4.66 4.14
N ALA A 94 6.47 3.73 3.25
CA ALA A 94 6.56 2.31 3.56
C ALA A 94 7.94 1.79 3.17
N ILE A 95 8.57 1.06 4.10
CA ILE A 95 9.88 0.44 3.91
C ILE A 95 9.70 -1.06 4.09
N ASP A 96 10.11 -1.84 3.09
CA ASP A 96 10.08 -3.30 3.15
C ASP A 96 11.37 -3.86 3.75
N PHE A 97 11.24 -4.81 4.66
CA PHE A 97 12.32 -5.57 5.29
C PHE A 97 12.16 -7.04 4.89
N ASP A 98 12.92 -7.44 3.89
CA ASP A 98 12.84 -8.77 3.25
C ASP A 98 14.07 -9.66 3.56
N ASN A 99 14.80 -9.35 4.61
CA ASN A 99 16.08 -9.98 4.96
C ASN A 99 16.00 -10.90 6.19
N GLY A 100 14.81 -11.18 6.71
CA GLY A 100 14.61 -12.09 7.84
C GLY A 100 14.82 -11.46 9.21
N GLU A 101 14.95 -10.14 9.30
CA GLU A 101 15.06 -9.44 10.60
C GLU A 101 13.76 -9.50 11.40
N SER A 102 13.88 -9.64 12.70
CA SER A 102 12.76 -9.51 13.65
C SER A 102 12.28 -8.06 13.77
N THR A 103 11.07 -7.88 14.28
CA THR A 103 10.54 -6.53 14.58
C THR A 103 11.38 -5.78 15.60
N GLU A 104 12.01 -6.48 16.54
CA GLU A 104 12.87 -5.93 17.57
C GLU A 104 14.15 -5.36 16.95
N GLU A 105 14.85 -6.13 16.09
CA GLU A 105 16.04 -5.69 15.38
C GLU A 105 15.76 -4.48 14.48
N ILE A 106 14.62 -4.49 13.77
CA ILE A 106 14.16 -3.37 12.94
C ILE A 106 13.97 -2.11 13.79
N LYS A 107 13.31 -2.22 14.95
CA LYS A 107 13.09 -1.08 15.87
C LYS A 107 14.38 -0.53 16.43
N GLU A 108 15.31 -1.38 16.85
CA GLU A 108 16.61 -0.97 17.39
C GLU A 108 17.42 -0.22 16.34
N ARG A 109 17.49 -0.77 15.11
CA ARG A 109 18.17 -0.12 13.99
C ARG A 109 17.52 1.21 13.61
N ALA A 110 16.20 1.27 13.52
CA ALA A 110 15.47 2.51 13.24
C ALA A 110 15.77 3.58 14.30
N LYS A 111 15.72 3.20 15.57
CA LYS A 111 16.04 4.10 16.69
C LYS A 111 17.47 4.66 16.59
N SER A 112 18.45 3.85 16.20
CA SER A 112 19.84 4.30 16.01
C SER A 112 19.99 5.34 14.88
N LEU A 113 19.05 5.35 13.93
CA LEU A 113 18.98 6.28 12.81
C LEU A 113 18.03 7.47 13.06
N GLY A 114 17.43 7.56 14.25
CA GLY A 114 16.44 8.58 14.56
C GLY A 114 15.10 8.39 13.83
N ILE A 115 14.80 7.16 13.39
CA ILE A 115 13.55 6.82 12.69
C ILE A 115 12.59 6.18 13.68
N GLU A 116 11.33 6.61 13.66
CA GLU A 116 10.25 6.01 14.42
C GLU A 116 9.15 5.52 13.47
N PHE A 117 8.91 4.20 13.46
CA PHE A 117 7.82 3.62 12.70
C PHE A 117 6.49 3.80 13.45
N THR A 118 5.50 4.33 12.74
CA THR A 118 4.14 4.46 13.25
C THR A 118 3.43 3.10 13.33
N VAL A 119 3.70 2.23 12.36
CA VAL A 119 3.20 0.85 12.29
C VAL A 119 4.30 -0.05 11.75
N ILE A 120 4.46 -1.25 12.32
CA ILE A 120 5.22 -2.35 11.70
C ILE A 120 4.28 -3.55 11.61
N HIS A 121 4.20 -4.19 10.45
CA HIS A 121 3.38 -5.38 10.24
C HIS A 121 4.09 -6.43 9.38
N ASN A 122 3.65 -7.67 9.48
CA ASN A 122 4.10 -8.73 8.61
C ASN A 122 3.59 -8.53 7.18
N SER A 123 4.41 -8.83 6.18
CA SER A 123 3.95 -8.93 4.79
C SER A 123 3.23 -10.27 4.56
N PHE A 124 2.46 -10.38 3.46
CA PHE A 124 1.80 -11.64 3.08
C PHE A 124 2.77 -12.81 2.85
N SER A 125 4.02 -12.53 2.54
CA SER A 125 5.06 -13.55 2.31
C SER A 125 5.95 -13.81 3.54
N SER A 126 5.60 -13.25 4.69
CA SER A 126 6.30 -13.50 5.96
C SER A 126 6.02 -14.91 6.47
N THR A 127 7.05 -15.60 6.95
CA THR A 127 6.95 -16.88 7.66
C THR A 127 7.66 -16.79 9.00
N GLU A 128 7.44 -17.75 9.90
CA GLU A 128 8.17 -17.83 11.17
C GLU A 128 9.67 -18.05 10.94
N GLU A 129 10.03 -18.84 9.93
CA GLU A 129 11.42 -19.19 9.60
C GLU A 129 12.15 -18.05 8.87
N PHE A 130 11.41 -17.25 8.10
CA PHE A 130 11.94 -16.10 7.37
C PHE A 130 10.97 -14.92 7.45
N PRO A 131 11.02 -14.16 8.56
CA PRO A 131 10.12 -13.03 8.75
C PRO A 131 10.35 -11.94 7.71
N LYS A 132 9.26 -11.38 7.22
CA LYS A 132 9.24 -10.22 6.31
C LYS A 132 8.28 -9.18 6.84
N HIS A 133 8.78 -7.98 6.99
CA HIS A 133 8.03 -6.90 7.61
C HIS A 133 7.93 -5.69 6.69
N ARG A 134 6.95 -4.85 6.97
CA ARG A 134 6.83 -3.52 6.40
C ARG A 134 6.69 -2.50 7.53
N GLY A 135 7.61 -1.55 7.57
CA GLY A 135 7.55 -0.39 8.46
C GLY A 135 6.84 0.77 7.77
N ILE A 136 5.93 1.42 8.46
CA ILE A 136 5.13 2.53 7.96
C ILE A 136 5.41 3.77 8.81
N ILE A 137 5.71 4.89 8.15
CA ILE A 137 5.95 6.19 8.76
C ILE A 137 4.89 7.16 8.26
N PHE A 138 4.20 7.83 9.17
CA PHE A 138 3.33 8.96 8.88
C PHE A 138 4.12 10.25 9.04
N THR A 139 4.03 11.16 8.09
CA THR A 139 4.67 12.48 8.16
C THR A 139 3.66 13.59 8.38
N GLU A 140 4.09 14.67 9.01
CA GLU A 140 3.26 15.87 9.17
C GLU A 140 3.15 16.62 7.84
N GLU A 141 4.25 16.69 7.11
CA GLU A 141 4.33 17.36 5.82
C GLU A 141 3.89 16.46 4.67
N LYS A 142 3.24 17.09 3.71
CA LYS A 142 2.82 16.44 2.47
C LYS A 142 3.92 16.59 1.41
N VAL A 143 4.41 15.46 0.91
CA VAL A 143 5.30 15.44 -0.25
C VAL A 143 4.47 15.53 -1.52
N THR A 144 4.78 16.48 -2.40
CA THR A 144 4.04 16.76 -3.64
C THR A 144 4.90 16.65 -4.90
N SER A 145 6.22 16.44 -4.76
CA SER A 145 7.17 16.17 -5.84
C SER A 145 8.23 15.18 -5.37
N PHE A 146 8.94 14.59 -6.31
CA PHE A 146 10.09 13.71 -6.06
C PHE A 146 11.44 14.40 -6.36
N GLU A 147 11.45 15.71 -6.47
CA GLU A 147 12.65 16.54 -6.65
C GLU A 147 13.29 16.90 -5.32
#